data_754ca68f47fcb1a3a557a6d0e4e1ceff
#
_entry.id   754ca68f47fcb1a3a557a6d0e4e1ceff
#
_cell.length_a   1.000
_cell.length_b   1.000
_cell.length_c   1.000
_cell.angle_alpha   90.00
_cell.angle_beta   90.00
_cell.angle_gamma   90.00
#
_symmetry.space_group_name_H-M   'P 1'
#
loop_
_entity.id
_entity.type
_entity.pdbx_description
1 polymer ?
#
loop_
_entity_poly.entity_id
_entity_poly.type
_entity_poly.pdbx_seq_one_letter_code
_entity_poly.pdbx_strand_id
1 'polypeptide(L)'
;MEKTEAQFQKVLLEKCHEAEEKYGVKCTRLINNIEKYGAVKTVKETIRKKNVSDSYDGLEEKGRLDLTAESMVVEGRFAALFS
;
A
#
# COMPACT_ATOMS: atom_id res chain seq x y z
N MET A 1 -12.56 2.96 14.49
CA MET A 1 -11.23 3.47 14.06
C MET A 1 -10.25 2.34 13.83
N GLU A 2 -9.96 1.64 14.89
CA GLU A 2 -9.00 0.54 14.80
C GLU A 2 -9.39 -0.51 13.78
N LYS A 3 -10.69 -0.78 13.69
CA LYS A 3 -11.20 -1.75 12.74
C LYS A 3 -10.90 -1.35 11.30
N THR A 4 -11.05 -0.06 11.00
CA THR A 4 -10.80 0.46 9.67
C THR A 4 -9.31 0.41 9.34
N GLU A 5 -8.45 0.75 10.30
CA GLU A 5 -7.01 0.68 10.10
C GLU A 5 -6.56 -0.76 9.91
N ALA A 6 -7.09 -1.67 10.70
CA ALA A 6 -6.76 -3.09 10.57
C ALA A 6 -7.20 -3.63 9.22
N GLN A 7 -8.36 -3.21 8.75
CA GLN A 7 -8.85 -3.63 7.44
C GLN A 7 -7.98 -3.07 6.32
N PHE A 8 -7.58 -1.80 6.43
CA PHE A 8 -6.69 -1.19 5.46
C PHE A 8 -5.38 -1.97 5.37
N GLN A 9 -4.80 -2.29 6.51
CA GLN A 9 -3.55 -3.04 6.56
C GLN A 9 -3.71 -4.42 5.93
N LYS A 10 -4.79 -5.11 6.26
CA LYS A 10 -5.04 -6.44 5.71
C LYS A 10 -5.15 -6.39 4.19
N VAL A 11 -5.93 -5.45 3.66
CA VAL A 11 -6.13 -5.34 2.22
C VAL A 11 -4.82 -4.96 1.53
N LEU A 12 -4.06 -4.05 2.13
CA LEU A 12 -2.78 -3.64 1.55
C LEU A 12 -1.79 -4.81 1.50
N LEU A 13 -1.72 -5.60 2.56
CA LEU A 13 -0.84 -6.76 2.56
C LEU A 13 -1.27 -7.79 1.53
N GLU A 14 -2.57 -7.97 1.33
CA GLU A 14 -3.08 -8.86 0.30
C GLU A 14 -2.67 -8.39 -1.09
N LYS A 15 -2.73 -7.08 -1.32
CA LYS A 15 -2.30 -6.51 -2.60
C LYS A 15 -0.80 -6.71 -2.81
N CYS A 16 0.00 -6.55 -1.76
CA CYS A 16 1.43 -6.78 -1.84
C CYS A 16 1.76 -8.22 -2.18
N HIS A 17 1.08 -9.16 -1.55
CA HIS A 17 1.29 -10.57 -1.83
C HIS A 17 0.88 -10.93 -3.27
N GLU A 18 -0.23 -10.37 -3.72
CA GLU A 18 -0.66 -10.61 -5.08
C GLU A 18 0.35 -10.07 -6.10
N ALA A 19 0.89 -8.88 -5.83
CA ALA A 19 1.89 -8.29 -6.69
C ALA A 19 3.13 -9.17 -6.79
N GLU A 20 3.56 -9.72 -5.67
CA GLU A 20 4.74 -10.59 -5.65
C GLU A 20 4.48 -11.93 -6.34
N GLU A 21 3.34 -12.54 -6.06
CA GLU A 21 3.04 -13.88 -6.57
C GLU A 21 2.67 -13.88 -8.06
N LYS A 22 1.86 -12.92 -8.48
CA LYS A 22 1.34 -12.93 -9.85
C LYS A 22 2.17 -12.15 -10.83
N TYR A 23 2.84 -11.11 -10.35
CA TYR A 23 3.55 -10.20 -11.25
C TYR A 23 5.04 -10.10 -10.97
N GLY A 24 5.51 -10.79 -9.92
CA GLY A 24 6.92 -10.75 -9.57
C GLY A 24 7.40 -9.40 -9.08
N VAL A 25 6.49 -8.54 -8.66
CA VAL A 25 6.82 -7.20 -8.16
C VAL A 25 7.04 -7.27 -6.66
N LYS A 26 8.26 -7.02 -6.22
CA LYS A 26 8.62 -7.15 -4.81
C LYS A 26 8.16 -5.95 -3.99
N CYS A 27 7.60 -6.24 -2.83
CA CYS A 27 7.13 -5.23 -1.89
C CYS A 27 7.80 -5.39 -0.52
N THR A 28 8.99 -5.95 -0.48
CA THR A 28 9.66 -6.32 0.77
C THR A 28 9.78 -5.13 1.72
N ARG A 29 10.25 -4.00 1.20
CA ARG A 29 10.44 -2.81 2.02
C ARG A 29 9.13 -2.29 2.58
N LEU A 30 8.11 -2.25 1.73
CA LEU A 30 6.79 -1.81 2.14
C LEU A 30 6.21 -2.72 3.21
N ILE A 31 6.31 -4.04 3.00
CA ILE A 31 5.79 -5.00 3.97
C ILE A 31 6.52 -4.86 5.30
N ASN A 32 7.84 -4.73 5.28
CA ASN A 32 8.63 -4.56 6.50
C ASN A 32 8.21 -3.30 7.27
N ASN A 33 7.98 -2.20 6.56
CA ASN A 33 7.54 -0.96 7.18
C ASN A 33 6.13 -1.09 7.75
N ILE A 34 5.25 -1.81 7.06
CA ILE A 34 3.91 -2.07 7.55
C ILE A 34 3.96 -2.85 8.86
N GLU A 35 4.81 -3.87 8.92
CA GLU A 35 4.93 -4.69 10.13
C GLU A 35 5.53 -3.90 11.28
N LYS A 36 6.42 -2.96 10.98
CA LYS A 36 7.11 -2.19 12.01
C LYS A 36 6.31 -1.00 12.50
N TYR A 37 5.64 -0.29 11.61
CA TYR A 37 4.98 0.97 11.93
C TYR A 37 3.46 0.95 11.71
N GLY A 38 2.93 -0.08 11.06
CA GLY A 38 1.52 -0.13 10.67
C GLY A 38 1.32 0.45 9.28
N ALA A 39 0.29 -0.03 8.60
CA ALA A 39 0.04 0.35 7.20
C ALA A 39 -0.29 1.84 7.05
N VAL A 40 -1.15 2.36 7.91
CA VAL A 40 -1.58 3.75 7.79
C VAL A 40 -0.40 4.70 7.95
N LYS A 41 0.43 4.49 8.97
CA LYS A 41 1.58 5.35 9.20
C LYS A 41 2.58 5.24 8.05
N THR A 42 2.82 4.02 7.56
CA THR A 42 3.74 3.80 6.46
C THR A 42 3.31 4.56 5.22
N VAL A 43 2.03 4.47 4.86
CA VAL A 43 1.52 5.13 3.67
C VAL A 43 1.49 6.64 3.86
N LYS A 44 1.13 7.12 5.04
CA LYS A 44 1.14 8.55 5.32
C LYS A 44 2.55 9.15 5.15
N GLU A 45 3.57 8.44 5.61
CA GLU A 45 4.94 8.90 5.46
C GLU A 45 5.37 8.94 4.00
N THR A 46 4.97 7.94 3.23
CA THR A 46 5.26 7.88 1.81
C THR A 46 4.67 9.10 1.09
N ILE A 47 3.42 9.42 1.39
CA ILE A 47 2.73 10.56 0.78
C ILE A 47 3.37 11.87 1.22
N ARG A 48 3.67 12.00 2.51
CA ARG A 48 4.25 13.22 3.06
C ARG A 48 5.59 13.55 2.42
N LYS A 49 6.38 12.54 2.14
CA LYS A 49 7.70 12.72 1.51
C LYS A 49 7.61 12.84 0.00
N LYS A 50 6.40 12.72 -0.55
CA LYS A 50 6.17 12.79 -1.99
C LYS A 50 6.94 11.71 -2.75
N ASN A 51 7.16 10.56 -2.09
CA ASN A 51 7.77 9.40 -2.72
C ASN A 51 6.67 8.42 -3.12
N VAL A 52 7.03 7.45 -3.95
CA VAL A 52 6.12 6.36 -4.27
C VAL A 52 6.57 5.11 -3.52
N SER A 53 5.66 4.17 -3.34
CA SER A 53 5.99 2.90 -2.70
C SER A 53 6.96 2.11 -3.58
N ASP A 54 7.70 1.18 -2.98
CA ASP A 54 8.72 0.42 -3.72
C ASP A 54 8.15 -0.46 -4.82
N SER A 55 6.86 -0.76 -4.78
CA SER A 55 6.21 -1.58 -5.81
C SER A 55 5.56 -0.75 -6.91
N TYR A 56 5.52 0.58 -6.77
CA TYR A 56 4.75 1.42 -7.69
C TYR A 56 5.21 1.28 -9.14
N ASP A 57 6.51 1.46 -9.38
CA ASP A 57 7.03 1.42 -10.74
C ASP A 57 6.81 0.05 -11.40
N GLY A 58 7.05 -1.02 -10.66
CA GLY A 58 6.84 -2.36 -11.18
C GLY A 58 5.40 -2.64 -11.54
N LEU A 59 4.47 -2.20 -10.69
CA LEU A 59 3.05 -2.41 -10.96
C LEU A 59 2.56 -1.50 -12.08
N GLU A 60 3.15 -0.34 -12.25
CA GLU A 60 2.83 0.54 -13.37
C GLU A 60 3.20 -0.13 -14.70
N GLU A 61 4.37 -0.77 -14.75
CA GLU A 61 4.79 -1.49 -15.94
C GLU A 61 3.84 -2.64 -16.29
N LYS A 62 3.25 -3.27 -15.27
CA LYS A 62 2.34 -4.38 -15.47
C LYS A 62 0.90 -3.93 -15.72
N GLY A 63 0.64 -2.63 -15.67
CA GLY A 63 -0.72 -2.11 -15.83
C GLY A 63 -1.62 -2.42 -14.66
N ARG A 64 -1.05 -2.61 -13.49
CA ARG A 64 -1.80 -2.97 -12.28
C ARG A 64 -1.58 -1.98 -11.15
N LEU A 65 -1.79 -0.69 -11.44
CA LEU A 65 -1.68 0.35 -10.42
C LEU A 65 -2.71 0.18 -9.30
N ASP A 66 -3.75 -0.59 -9.54
CA ASP A 66 -4.75 -0.89 -8.51
C ASP A 66 -4.18 -1.69 -7.35
N LEU A 67 -3.01 -2.28 -7.50
CA LEU A 67 -2.35 -3.02 -6.43
C LEU A 67 -1.37 -2.17 -5.63
N THR A 68 -1.26 -0.88 -5.94
CA THR A 68 -0.33 0.00 -5.20
C THR A 68 -0.97 0.53 -3.93
N ALA A 69 -0.12 0.89 -2.96
CA ALA A 69 -0.60 1.55 -1.74
C ALA A 69 -1.25 2.89 -2.09
N GLU A 70 -0.71 3.58 -3.09
CA GLU A 70 -1.24 4.86 -3.53
C GLU A 70 -2.67 4.77 -4.02
N SER A 71 -3.03 3.67 -4.69
CA SER A 71 -4.39 3.49 -5.18
C SER A 71 -5.39 3.38 -4.03
N MET A 72 -4.96 2.84 -2.90
CA MET A 72 -5.85 2.69 -1.74
C MET A 72 -6.14 4.03 -1.08
N VAL A 73 -5.24 4.98 -1.20
CA VAL A 73 -5.45 6.31 -0.62
C VAL A 73 -6.58 7.04 -1.34
N VAL A 74 -6.69 6.84 -2.67
CA VAL A 74 -7.72 7.50 -3.45
C VAL A 74 -9.04 6.73 -3.47
N GLU A 75 -9.06 5.51 -2.95
CA GLU A 75 -10.33 4.79 -2.78
C GLU A 75 -11.17 5.47 -1.71
N GLY A 76 -12.44 5.70 -2.01
CA GLY A 76 -13.34 6.35 -1.05
C GLY A 76 -13.44 5.61 0.27
N ARG A 77 -13.27 4.28 0.23
CA ARG A 77 -13.40 3.44 1.42
C ARG A 77 -12.41 3.79 2.52
N PHE A 78 -11.21 4.21 2.15
CA PHE A 78 -10.16 4.50 3.14
C PHE A 78 -9.75 5.97 3.16
N ALA A 79 -10.43 6.82 2.42
CA ALA A 79 -10.04 8.22 2.30
C ALA A 79 -9.99 8.94 3.65
N ALA A 80 -10.88 8.59 4.58
CA ALA A 80 -10.93 9.23 5.88
C ALA A 80 -9.66 9.03 6.70
N LEU A 81 -8.91 7.97 6.43
CA LEU A 81 -7.67 7.71 7.15
C LEU A 81 -6.55 8.68 6.77
N PHE A 82 -6.69 9.35 5.65
CA PHE A 82 -5.64 10.20 5.08
C PHE A 82 -6.07 11.65 4.87
N SER A 83 -7.23 12.01 5.39
CA SER A 83 -7.72 13.38 5.28
C SER A 83 -7.07 14.32 6.29
#